data_61bf2140bc45219e36b3e20501b21bc2
#
_entry.id   61bf2140bc45219e36b3e20501b21bc2
#
_cell.length_a   1.000
_cell.length_b   1.000
_cell.length_c   1.000
_cell.angle_alpha   90.00
_cell.angle_beta   90.00
_cell.angle_gamma   90.00
#
_symmetry.space_group_name_H-M   'P 1'
#
loop_
_entity.id
_entity.type
_entity.pdbx_description
1 polymer ?
#
loop_
_entity_poly.entity_id
_entity_poly.type
_entity_poly.pdbx_seq_one_letter_code
_entity_poly.pdbx_strand_id
1 'polypeptide(L)'
;MITIAEAVRDVLLTADPRAKIFAARRVARAWKRGSIDWSFNSAMPIAPARPPLPELLSATRMPKRGRAGSGRARIAMLHALAHIEFGAIDLAFDMIGRFGAGAPRQFVDDWISVGADEALHFAALARRLRSLGTFYGALPAHDGLWEAAQETAGDRLARLAVVPMVLEARGLDVTPPTITRFGAGGDQASVRVLERIYRDEVRHVSIGVYWFRYFCAEQRFDDVSHWQTLVGRHFRGTLKPPFNDSARDAAGLTKEFYAAIAAPPAILHNHASRRGGQFSETRQG
;
A
#
# COMPACT_ATOMS: atom_id res chain seq x y z
N MET A 1 -31.38 8.52 8.36
CA MET A 1 -29.99 8.93 8.05
C MET A 1 -29.23 7.67 7.66
N ILE A 2 -28.30 7.71 6.69
CA ILE A 2 -27.47 6.54 6.36
C ILE A 2 -26.53 6.23 7.52
N THR A 3 -26.33 4.94 7.83
CA THR A 3 -25.39 4.53 8.88
C THR A 3 -23.96 4.48 8.36
N ILE A 4 -22.96 4.51 9.27
CA ILE A 4 -21.55 4.39 8.87
C ILE A 4 -21.28 3.06 8.17
N ALA A 5 -21.86 1.96 8.63
CA ALA A 5 -21.72 0.65 7.99
C ALA A 5 -22.27 0.63 6.57
N GLU A 6 -23.45 1.21 6.33
CA GLU A 6 -24.03 1.35 4.99
C GLU A 6 -23.15 2.23 4.10
N ALA A 7 -22.70 3.38 4.62
CA ALA A 7 -21.89 4.33 3.85
C ALA A 7 -20.55 3.72 3.39
N VAL A 8 -19.83 3.01 4.27
CA VAL A 8 -18.56 2.36 3.89
C VAL A 8 -18.79 1.16 2.98
N ARG A 9 -19.87 0.40 3.21
CA ARG A 9 -20.27 -0.71 2.35
C ARG A 9 -20.57 -0.24 0.91
N ASP A 10 -21.23 0.89 0.75
CA ASP A 10 -21.50 1.50 -0.57
C ASP A 10 -20.21 1.84 -1.32
N VAL A 11 -19.17 2.33 -0.63
CA VAL A 11 -17.84 2.55 -1.24
C VAL A 11 -17.27 1.23 -1.73
N LEU A 12 -17.29 0.19 -0.89
CA LEU A 12 -16.76 -1.14 -1.25
C LEU A 12 -17.49 -1.73 -2.46
N LEU A 13 -18.82 -1.57 -2.56
CA LEU A 13 -19.64 -2.10 -3.64
C LEU A 13 -19.66 -1.23 -4.90
N THR A 14 -18.97 -0.11 -4.92
CA THR A 14 -18.86 0.75 -6.09
C THR A 14 -17.71 0.27 -6.99
N ALA A 15 -18.02 -0.39 -8.10
CA ALA A 15 -17.02 -0.97 -9.02
C ALA A 15 -16.30 0.07 -9.90
N ASP A 16 -17.04 1.05 -10.43
CA ASP A 16 -16.46 2.07 -11.31
C ASP A 16 -15.44 2.93 -10.58
N PRO A 17 -14.19 3.05 -11.10
CA PRO A 17 -13.12 3.75 -10.39
C PRO A 17 -13.43 5.23 -10.13
N ARG A 18 -14.08 5.91 -11.07
CA ARG A 18 -14.45 7.33 -10.90
C ARG A 18 -15.57 7.49 -9.88
N ALA A 19 -16.57 6.63 -9.95
CA ALA A 19 -17.66 6.63 -8.97
C ALA A 19 -17.16 6.30 -7.56
N LYS A 20 -16.21 5.37 -7.40
CA LYS A 20 -15.58 5.03 -6.11
C LYS A 20 -14.85 6.23 -5.48
N ILE A 21 -14.08 6.99 -6.26
CA ILE A 21 -13.47 8.25 -5.79
C ILE A 21 -14.55 9.20 -5.23
N PHE A 22 -15.65 9.40 -5.95
CA PHE A 22 -16.71 10.28 -5.50
C PHE A 22 -17.45 9.74 -4.28
N ALA A 23 -17.68 8.42 -4.20
CA ALA A 23 -18.30 7.75 -3.05
C ALA A 23 -17.44 7.94 -1.79
N ALA A 24 -16.14 7.62 -1.84
CA ALA A 24 -15.21 7.81 -0.73
C ALA A 24 -15.20 9.26 -0.22
N ARG A 25 -15.06 10.21 -1.12
CA ARG A 25 -15.05 11.64 -0.77
C ARG A 25 -16.41 12.16 -0.28
N ARG A 26 -17.51 11.60 -0.75
CA ARG A 26 -18.86 11.92 -0.26
C ARG A 26 -19.03 11.45 1.18
N VAL A 27 -18.60 10.22 1.48
CA VAL A 27 -18.62 9.68 2.85
C VAL A 27 -17.79 10.56 3.78
N ALA A 28 -16.56 10.90 3.42
CA ALA A 28 -15.69 11.77 4.23
C ALA A 28 -16.34 13.15 4.52
N ARG A 29 -16.94 13.76 3.52
CA ARG A 29 -17.65 15.04 3.71
C ARG A 29 -18.91 14.91 4.56
N ALA A 30 -19.70 13.87 4.35
CA ALA A 30 -20.92 13.63 5.11
C ALA A 30 -20.61 13.29 6.58
N TRP A 31 -19.57 12.49 6.83
CA TRP A 31 -19.09 12.19 8.16
C TRP A 31 -18.64 13.46 8.91
N LYS A 32 -17.80 14.28 8.28
CA LYS A 32 -17.32 15.54 8.87
C LYS A 32 -18.47 16.52 9.22
N ARG A 33 -19.58 16.46 8.47
CA ARG A 33 -20.78 17.26 8.77
C ARG A 33 -21.72 16.65 9.81
N GLY A 34 -21.41 15.48 10.34
CA GLY A 34 -22.29 14.76 11.25
C GLY A 34 -23.57 14.22 10.60
N SER A 35 -23.55 13.99 9.28
CA SER A 35 -24.73 13.53 8.52
C SER A 35 -24.77 12.00 8.31
N ILE A 36 -23.96 11.24 9.09
CA ILE A 36 -23.90 9.78 9.08
C ILE A 36 -24.09 9.29 10.50
N ASP A 37 -25.00 8.35 10.71
CA ASP A 37 -25.28 7.78 12.01
C ASP A 37 -24.19 6.80 12.44
N TRP A 38 -23.86 6.82 13.73
CA TRP A 38 -22.94 5.87 14.36
C TRP A 38 -23.65 4.52 14.58
N SER A 39 -23.74 3.71 13.53
CA SER A 39 -24.32 2.38 13.59
C SER A 39 -23.63 1.42 12.64
N PHE A 40 -23.34 0.20 13.14
CA PHE A 40 -22.64 -0.87 12.42
C PHE A 40 -23.59 -2.05 12.18
N ASN A 41 -24.73 -1.78 11.56
CA ASN A 41 -25.83 -2.70 11.34
C ASN A 41 -25.76 -3.48 10.02
N SER A 42 -24.70 -3.30 9.22
CA SER A 42 -24.53 -3.93 7.92
C SER A 42 -23.21 -4.69 7.84
N ALA A 43 -23.27 -5.95 7.43
CA ALA A 43 -22.06 -6.76 7.20
C ALA A 43 -21.27 -6.25 5.98
N MET A 44 -19.95 -6.30 6.09
CA MET A 44 -19.06 -5.98 4.97
C MET A 44 -19.04 -7.11 3.94
N PRO A 45 -18.88 -6.79 2.65
CA PRO A 45 -18.77 -7.79 1.62
C PRO A 45 -17.49 -8.62 1.80
N ILE A 46 -17.50 -9.85 1.29
CA ILE A 46 -16.29 -10.72 1.28
C ILE A 46 -15.21 -10.10 0.38
N ALA A 47 -15.62 -9.48 -0.74
CA ALA A 47 -14.74 -8.78 -1.66
C ALA A 47 -15.39 -7.48 -2.14
N PRO A 48 -14.59 -6.42 -2.39
CA PRO A 48 -15.11 -5.21 -2.99
C PRO A 48 -15.47 -5.43 -4.45
N ALA A 49 -16.39 -4.63 -4.95
CA ALA A 49 -16.70 -4.63 -6.37
C ALA A 49 -15.51 -4.09 -7.18
N ARG A 50 -15.19 -4.78 -8.27
CA ARG A 50 -14.10 -4.45 -9.18
C ARG A 50 -14.64 -4.05 -10.56
N PRO A 51 -13.98 -3.11 -11.25
CA PRO A 51 -14.27 -2.85 -12.65
C PRO A 51 -13.80 -4.04 -13.51
N PRO A 52 -14.30 -4.17 -14.76
CA PRO A 52 -13.86 -5.24 -15.66
C PRO A 52 -12.38 -5.16 -16.04
N LEU A 53 -11.77 -4.00 -15.93
CA LEU A 53 -10.34 -3.73 -16.12
C LEU A 53 -9.80 -2.94 -14.93
N PRO A 54 -8.55 -3.21 -14.51
CA PRO A 54 -7.55 -4.11 -15.09
C PRO A 54 -7.91 -5.59 -14.93
N GLU A 55 -7.42 -6.43 -15.86
CA GLU A 55 -7.39 -7.87 -15.66
C GLU A 55 -6.58 -8.20 -14.40
N LEU A 56 -7.15 -8.99 -13.49
CA LEU A 56 -6.47 -9.41 -12.27
C LEU A 56 -5.78 -10.75 -12.51
N LEU A 57 -4.46 -10.76 -12.37
CA LEU A 57 -3.63 -11.95 -12.50
C LEU A 57 -3.04 -12.35 -11.14
N SER A 58 -2.74 -13.64 -10.96
CA SER A 58 -1.92 -14.06 -9.82
C SER A 58 -0.53 -13.42 -9.88
N ALA A 59 0.09 -13.19 -8.73
CA ALA A 59 1.40 -12.56 -8.64
C ALA A 59 2.48 -13.27 -9.49
N THR A 60 2.38 -14.59 -9.65
CA THR A 60 3.29 -15.41 -10.47
C THR A 60 3.11 -15.22 -11.97
N ARG A 61 1.92 -14.78 -12.41
CA ARG A 61 1.59 -14.52 -13.82
C ARG A 61 1.81 -13.07 -14.24
N MET A 62 2.17 -12.19 -13.30
CA MET A 62 2.40 -10.78 -13.62
C MET A 62 3.58 -10.61 -14.57
N PRO A 63 3.43 -9.80 -15.64
CA PRO A 63 4.52 -9.50 -16.55
C PRO A 63 5.73 -8.91 -15.84
N LYS A 64 6.93 -9.38 -16.18
CA LYS A 64 8.16 -8.77 -15.69
C LYS A 64 8.23 -7.31 -16.12
N ARG A 65 8.45 -6.41 -15.17
CA ARG A 65 8.66 -4.99 -15.47
C ARG A 65 9.92 -4.83 -16.34
N GLY A 66 9.79 -4.14 -17.45
CA GLY A 66 10.90 -3.91 -18.38
C GLY A 66 12.03 -3.08 -17.79
N ARG A 67 13.09 -2.80 -18.58
CA ARG A 67 14.25 -2.00 -18.14
C ARG A 67 13.81 -0.68 -17.53
N ALA A 68 14.30 -0.39 -16.32
CA ALA A 68 14.05 0.87 -15.63
C ALA A 68 14.48 2.06 -16.51
N GLY A 69 13.66 3.12 -16.54
CA GLY A 69 13.97 4.35 -17.32
C GLY A 69 13.24 4.49 -18.65
N SER A 70 12.72 3.42 -19.24
CA SER A 70 11.92 3.54 -20.46
C SER A 70 10.54 4.15 -20.19
N GLY A 71 9.93 4.80 -21.19
CA GLY A 71 8.57 5.33 -21.10
C GLY A 71 7.54 4.25 -20.73
N ARG A 72 7.69 3.04 -21.31
CA ARG A 72 6.85 1.88 -21.00
C ARG A 72 6.99 1.44 -19.53
N ALA A 73 8.21 1.41 -19.00
CA ALA A 73 8.44 1.03 -17.60
C ALA A 73 7.89 2.08 -16.63
N ARG A 74 7.94 3.37 -16.99
CA ARG A 74 7.30 4.44 -16.20
C ARG A 74 5.78 4.30 -16.16
N ILE A 75 5.15 4.05 -17.31
CA ILE A 75 3.71 3.79 -17.39
C ILE A 75 3.34 2.57 -16.55
N ALA A 76 4.08 1.45 -16.67
CA ALA A 76 3.81 0.25 -15.89
C ALA A 76 3.94 0.48 -14.38
N MET A 77 4.90 1.30 -13.94
CA MET A 77 5.05 1.68 -12.54
C MET A 77 3.86 2.52 -12.05
N LEU A 78 3.50 3.58 -12.79
CA LEU A 78 2.37 4.44 -12.44
C LEU A 78 1.04 3.69 -12.43
N HIS A 79 0.87 2.73 -13.36
CA HIS A 79 -0.32 1.89 -13.40
C HIS A 79 -0.39 0.96 -12.18
N ALA A 80 0.73 0.34 -11.80
CA ALA A 80 0.79 -0.50 -10.61
C ALA A 80 0.51 0.31 -9.33
N LEU A 81 1.09 1.51 -9.19
CA LEU A 81 0.80 2.41 -8.08
C LEU A 81 -0.69 2.81 -8.08
N ALA A 82 -1.26 3.18 -9.23
CA ALA A 82 -2.68 3.49 -9.31
C ALA A 82 -3.57 2.31 -8.85
N HIS A 83 -3.17 1.07 -9.13
CA HIS A 83 -3.91 -0.09 -8.64
C HIS A 83 -3.78 -0.28 -7.14
N ILE A 84 -2.59 -0.03 -6.57
CA ILE A 84 -2.37 -0.04 -5.12
C ILE A 84 -3.28 0.98 -4.43
N GLU A 85 -3.29 2.25 -4.88
CA GLU A 85 -4.14 3.30 -4.31
C GLU A 85 -5.64 3.00 -4.46
N PHE A 86 -6.04 2.40 -5.60
CA PHE A 86 -7.42 1.95 -5.80
C PHE A 86 -7.83 0.89 -4.78
N GLY A 87 -6.95 -0.07 -4.51
CA GLY A 87 -7.14 -1.08 -3.48
C GLY A 87 -7.12 -0.50 -2.06
N ALA A 88 -6.24 0.48 -1.80
CA ALA A 88 -6.12 1.14 -0.51
C ALA A 88 -7.40 1.90 -0.10
N ILE A 89 -8.17 2.45 -1.07
CA ILE A 89 -9.52 2.98 -0.80
C ILE A 89 -10.36 1.89 -0.14
N ASP A 90 -10.42 0.70 -0.74
CA ASP A 90 -11.24 -0.40 -0.20
C ASP A 90 -10.74 -0.85 1.17
N LEU A 91 -9.41 -0.93 1.38
CA LEU A 91 -8.81 -1.33 2.65
C LEU A 91 -9.18 -0.38 3.79
N ALA A 92 -9.15 0.92 3.55
CA ALA A 92 -9.49 1.93 4.56
C ALA A 92 -10.98 1.84 4.95
N PHE A 93 -11.88 1.70 3.98
CA PHE A 93 -13.32 1.59 4.26
C PHE A 93 -13.71 0.21 4.84
N ASP A 94 -13.05 -0.86 4.44
CA ASP A 94 -13.23 -2.19 5.03
C ASP A 94 -12.76 -2.23 6.50
N MET A 95 -11.66 -1.54 6.83
CA MET A 95 -11.17 -1.38 8.20
C MET A 95 -12.26 -0.76 9.10
N ILE A 96 -12.91 0.29 8.64
CA ILE A 96 -14.01 0.93 9.37
C ILE A 96 -15.17 -0.03 9.55
N GLY A 97 -15.63 -0.64 8.47
CA GLY A 97 -16.82 -1.48 8.49
C GLY A 97 -16.68 -2.73 9.33
N ARG A 98 -15.50 -3.34 9.36
CA ARG A 98 -15.24 -4.57 10.14
C ARG A 98 -14.92 -4.30 11.59
N PHE A 99 -14.17 -3.24 11.87
CA PHE A 99 -13.56 -3.07 13.18
C PHE A 99 -13.97 -1.78 13.91
N GLY A 100 -14.78 -0.93 13.28
CA GLY A 100 -15.19 0.34 13.84
C GLY A 100 -16.20 0.23 14.98
N ALA A 101 -17.03 -0.82 15.00
CA ALA A 101 -18.07 -1.01 16.03
C ALA A 101 -17.51 -1.10 17.46
N GLY A 102 -16.35 -1.73 17.61
CA GLY A 102 -15.67 -1.89 18.90
C GLY A 102 -14.49 -0.93 19.11
N ALA A 103 -14.43 0.18 18.36
CA ALA A 103 -13.33 1.12 18.39
C ALA A 103 -13.81 2.52 18.82
N PRO A 104 -12.92 3.38 19.37
CA PRO A 104 -13.23 4.79 19.60
C PRO A 104 -13.61 5.50 18.28
N ARG A 105 -14.41 6.57 18.40
CA ARG A 105 -14.84 7.39 17.25
C ARG A 105 -13.65 7.87 16.42
N GLN A 106 -12.55 8.23 17.06
CA GLN A 106 -11.31 8.69 16.42
C GLN A 106 -10.75 7.64 15.43
N PHE A 107 -10.93 6.35 15.71
CA PHE A 107 -10.54 5.29 14.76
C PHE A 107 -11.26 5.44 13.41
N VAL A 108 -12.55 5.73 13.45
CA VAL A 108 -13.34 5.95 12.23
C VAL A 108 -12.95 7.28 11.56
N ASP A 109 -12.72 8.35 12.35
CA ASP A 109 -12.27 9.64 11.83
C ASP A 109 -10.96 9.49 11.05
N ASP A 110 -9.98 8.77 11.60
CA ASP A 110 -8.67 8.54 11.02
C ASP A 110 -8.77 7.72 9.72
N TRP A 111 -9.47 6.58 9.74
CA TRP A 111 -9.58 5.73 8.56
C TRP A 111 -10.45 6.32 7.45
N ILE A 112 -11.44 7.15 7.77
CA ILE A 112 -12.15 7.96 6.76
C ILE A 112 -11.20 8.96 6.10
N SER A 113 -10.31 9.59 6.88
CA SER A 113 -9.30 10.50 6.34
C SER A 113 -8.33 9.78 5.41
N VAL A 114 -7.82 8.60 5.81
CA VAL A 114 -6.99 7.75 4.95
C VAL A 114 -7.72 7.43 3.65
N GLY A 115 -8.92 6.85 3.70
CA GLY A 115 -9.67 6.48 2.50
C GLY A 115 -10.00 7.66 1.57
N ALA A 116 -10.16 8.88 2.10
CA ALA A 116 -10.34 10.09 1.31
C ALA A 116 -9.04 10.51 0.60
N ASP A 117 -7.87 10.34 1.24
CA ASP A 117 -6.58 10.63 0.63
C ASP A 117 -6.24 9.59 -0.45
N GLU A 118 -6.48 8.31 -0.21
CA GLU A 118 -6.28 7.24 -1.20
C GLU A 118 -7.12 7.49 -2.47
N ALA A 119 -8.34 7.99 -2.30
CA ALA A 119 -9.16 8.40 -3.44
C ALA A 119 -8.55 9.58 -4.23
N LEU A 120 -7.85 10.51 -3.57
CA LEU A 120 -7.12 11.59 -4.22
C LEU A 120 -5.83 11.10 -4.90
N HIS A 121 -5.09 10.20 -4.26
CA HIS A 121 -3.90 9.57 -4.81
C HIS A 121 -4.22 8.82 -6.10
N PHE A 122 -5.21 7.94 -6.05
CA PHE A 122 -5.69 7.23 -7.23
C PHE A 122 -6.13 8.20 -8.34
N ALA A 123 -6.90 9.24 -8.02
CA ALA A 123 -7.34 10.24 -9.01
C ALA A 123 -6.16 10.97 -9.68
N ALA A 124 -5.11 11.29 -8.91
CA ALA A 124 -3.90 11.94 -9.42
C ALA A 124 -3.12 11.02 -10.36
N LEU A 125 -2.92 9.75 -9.97
CA LEU A 125 -2.24 8.75 -10.80
C LEU A 125 -3.04 8.41 -12.06
N ALA A 126 -4.35 8.22 -11.95
CA ALA A 126 -5.21 7.99 -13.11
C ALA A 126 -5.22 9.16 -14.09
N ARG A 127 -5.15 10.41 -13.60
CA ARG A 127 -4.97 11.60 -14.44
C ARG A 127 -3.60 11.61 -15.09
N ARG A 128 -2.56 11.23 -14.34
CA ARG A 128 -1.19 11.17 -14.88
C ARG A 128 -1.07 10.13 -15.99
N LEU A 129 -1.66 8.95 -15.84
CA LEU A 129 -1.71 7.92 -16.89
C LEU A 129 -2.37 8.47 -18.16
N ARG A 130 -3.50 9.17 -18.04
CA ARG A 130 -4.17 9.78 -19.23
C ARG A 130 -3.28 10.81 -19.92
N SER A 131 -2.53 11.62 -19.19
CA SER A 131 -1.59 12.57 -19.81
C SER A 131 -0.39 11.92 -20.50
N LEU A 132 -0.15 10.64 -20.22
CA LEU A 132 0.84 9.80 -20.90
C LEU A 132 0.27 8.98 -22.05
N GLY A 133 -0.98 9.24 -22.47
CA GLY A 133 -1.65 8.55 -23.57
C GLY A 133 -2.15 7.14 -23.22
N THR A 134 -2.36 6.85 -21.93
CA THR A 134 -2.87 5.56 -21.44
C THR A 134 -3.94 5.74 -20.36
N PHE A 135 -4.40 4.69 -19.71
CA PHE A 135 -5.43 4.77 -18.68
C PHE A 135 -5.25 3.68 -17.61
N TYR A 136 -5.90 3.85 -16.46
CA TYR A 136 -5.98 2.80 -15.45
C TYR A 136 -6.87 1.65 -15.95
N GLY A 137 -6.31 0.46 -16.01
CA GLY A 137 -6.92 -0.72 -16.62
C GLY A 137 -6.24 -1.17 -17.91
N ALA A 138 -5.33 -0.36 -18.50
CA ALA A 138 -4.62 -0.70 -19.72
C ALA A 138 -3.57 -1.82 -19.55
N LEU A 139 -3.15 -2.10 -18.33
CA LEU A 139 -2.20 -3.16 -17.99
C LEU A 139 -2.81 -4.07 -16.91
N PRO A 140 -2.40 -5.34 -16.84
CA PRO A 140 -2.87 -6.23 -15.78
C PRO A 140 -2.38 -5.78 -14.40
N ALA A 141 -3.10 -6.21 -13.36
CA ALA A 141 -2.76 -5.99 -11.96
C ALA A 141 -2.94 -7.28 -11.15
N HIS A 142 -2.61 -7.27 -9.85
CA HIS A 142 -2.88 -8.39 -8.95
C HIS A 142 -3.49 -7.90 -7.65
N ASP A 143 -4.38 -8.69 -7.05
CA ASP A 143 -5.18 -8.28 -5.89
C ASP A 143 -4.55 -8.64 -4.54
N GLY A 144 -3.22 -8.69 -4.47
CA GLY A 144 -2.48 -9.11 -3.29
C GLY A 144 -2.75 -8.28 -2.03
N LEU A 145 -3.16 -7.01 -2.18
CA LEU A 145 -3.62 -6.19 -1.05
C LEU A 145 -4.93 -6.73 -0.48
N TRP A 146 -5.88 -7.09 -1.34
CA TRP A 146 -7.16 -7.62 -0.88
C TRP A 146 -7.00 -9.06 -0.35
N GLU A 147 -6.14 -9.88 -0.94
CA GLU A 147 -5.81 -11.20 -0.41
C GLU A 147 -5.32 -11.12 1.04
N ALA A 148 -4.43 -10.15 1.35
CA ALA A 148 -3.96 -9.91 2.71
C ALA A 148 -5.09 -9.40 3.64
N ALA A 149 -6.02 -8.60 3.11
CA ALA A 149 -7.19 -8.15 3.84
C ALA A 149 -8.14 -9.30 4.19
N GLN A 150 -8.35 -10.23 3.28
CA GLN A 150 -9.16 -11.43 3.52
C GLN A 150 -8.52 -12.33 4.58
N GLU A 151 -7.21 -12.55 4.52
CA GLU A 151 -6.46 -13.35 5.51
C GLU A 151 -6.58 -12.78 6.93
N THR A 152 -6.79 -11.48 7.07
CA THR A 152 -6.88 -10.75 8.35
C THR A 152 -8.29 -10.28 8.67
N ALA A 153 -9.32 -10.77 7.97
CA ALA A 153 -10.69 -10.24 8.05
C ALA A 153 -11.36 -10.39 9.43
N GLY A 154 -10.94 -11.39 10.21
CA GLY A 154 -11.49 -11.69 11.53
C GLY A 154 -10.67 -11.13 12.70
N ASP A 155 -9.51 -10.52 12.45
CA ASP A 155 -8.61 -10.06 13.50
C ASP A 155 -8.10 -8.64 13.20
N ARG A 156 -8.53 -7.69 14.06
CA ARG A 156 -8.17 -6.27 13.94
C ARG A 156 -6.67 -6.03 14.09
N LEU A 157 -6.03 -6.70 15.03
CA LEU A 157 -4.59 -6.54 15.26
C LEU A 157 -3.79 -7.14 14.10
N ALA A 158 -4.19 -8.29 13.56
CA ALA A 158 -3.57 -8.86 12.37
C ALA A 158 -3.75 -7.94 11.15
N ARG A 159 -4.94 -7.33 10.98
CA ARG A 159 -5.21 -6.37 9.90
C ARG A 159 -4.29 -5.15 10.02
N LEU A 160 -4.17 -4.55 11.21
CA LEU A 160 -3.30 -3.40 11.45
C LEU A 160 -1.83 -3.77 11.28
N ALA A 161 -1.41 -4.94 11.76
CA ALA A 161 -0.03 -5.40 11.59
C ALA A 161 0.36 -5.60 10.13
N VAL A 162 -0.51 -6.19 9.31
CA VAL A 162 -0.16 -6.57 7.93
C VAL A 162 -0.42 -5.42 6.95
N VAL A 163 -1.59 -4.78 6.99
CA VAL A 163 -1.96 -3.80 5.96
C VAL A 163 -1.16 -2.50 6.12
N PRO A 164 -1.36 -1.65 7.14
CA PRO A 164 -0.62 -0.39 7.22
C PRO A 164 0.86 -0.60 7.59
N MET A 165 1.18 -1.51 8.53
CA MET A 165 2.53 -1.61 9.08
C MET A 165 3.50 -2.48 8.25
N VAL A 166 3.01 -3.29 7.28
CA VAL A 166 3.86 -4.02 6.33
C VAL A 166 3.64 -3.53 4.91
N LEU A 167 2.41 -3.59 4.40
CA LEU A 167 2.13 -3.36 2.98
C LEU A 167 2.24 -1.88 2.61
N GLU A 168 1.59 -0.97 3.35
CA GLU A 168 1.72 0.48 3.13
C GLU A 168 3.10 1.00 3.55
N ALA A 169 3.66 0.51 4.68
CA ALA A 169 5.01 0.86 5.10
C ALA A 169 6.09 0.53 4.04
N ARG A 170 5.84 -0.44 3.15
CA ARG A 170 6.71 -0.68 1.98
C ARG A 170 6.75 0.52 1.04
N GLY A 171 5.70 1.31 0.96
CA GLY A 171 5.66 2.59 0.24
C GLY A 171 6.72 3.56 0.73
N LEU A 172 6.96 3.64 2.05
CA LEU A 172 7.98 4.50 2.64
C LEU A 172 9.40 4.15 2.15
N ASP A 173 9.66 2.88 1.85
CA ASP A 173 10.96 2.40 1.39
C ASP A 173 11.18 2.62 -0.11
N VAL A 174 10.14 2.38 -0.93
CA VAL A 174 10.29 2.29 -2.39
C VAL A 174 9.92 3.57 -3.14
N THR A 175 9.14 4.45 -2.52
CA THR A 175 8.72 5.70 -3.18
C THR A 175 9.86 6.70 -3.34
N PRO A 176 10.73 6.97 -2.36
CA PRO A 176 11.85 7.92 -2.56
C PRO A 176 12.79 7.56 -3.72
N PRO A 177 13.32 6.32 -3.84
CA PRO A 177 14.14 5.96 -4.99
C PRO A 177 13.35 5.97 -6.30
N THR A 178 12.03 5.79 -6.26
CA THR A 178 11.17 5.92 -7.43
C THR A 178 11.07 7.38 -7.86
N ILE A 179 10.84 8.32 -6.94
CA ILE A 179 10.84 9.78 -7.19
C ILE A 179 12.16 10.19 -7.84
N THR A 180 13.31 9.81 -7.26
CA THR A 180 14.65 10.11 -7.81
C THR A 180 14.76 9.63 -9.26
N ARG A 181 14.30 8.42 -9.55
CA ARG A 181 14.35 7.81 -10.88
C ARG A 181 13.47 8.54 -11.89
N PHE A 182 12.27 8.97 -11.50
CA PHE A 182 11.39 9.76 -12.36
C PHE A 182 11.97 11.16 -12.62
N GLY A 183 12.56 11.79 -11.59
CA GLY A 183 13.25 13.08 -11.71
C GLY A 183 14.44 13.04 -12.66
N ALA A 184 15.30 12.03 -12.54
CA ALA A 184 16.41 11.79 -13.46
C ALA A 184 15.95 11.57 -14.91
N GLY A 185 14.74 11.00 -15.10
CA GLY A 185 14.09 10.84 -16.41
C GLY A 185 13.35 12.09 -16.91
N GLY A 186 13.45 13.24 -16.22
CA GLY A 186 12.79 14.50 -16.59
C GLY A 186 11.27 14.55 -16.32
N ASP A 187 10.69 13.56 -15.64
CA ASP A 187 9.26 13.46 -15.43
C ASP A 187 8.82 14.16 -14.13
N GLN A 188 8.94 15.48 -14.10
CA GLN A 188 8.59 16.30 -12.95
C GLN A 188 7.10 16.26 -12.59
N ALA A 189 6.22 15.96 -13.56
CA ALA A 189 4.80 15.84 -13.29
C ALA A 189 4.50 14.60 -12.43
N SER A 190 5.13 13.46 -12.72
CA SER A 190 5.02 12.25 -11.90
C SER A 190 5.72 12.43 -10.54
N VAL A 191 6.86 13.11 -10.49
CA VAL A 191 7.56 13.44 -9.23
C VAL A 191 6.62 14.13 -8.25
N ARG A 192 5.94 15.21 -8.67
CA ARG A 192 5.00 15.95 -7.80
C ARG A 192 3.85 15.09 -7.26
N VAL A 193 3.35 14.15 -8.06
CA VAL A 193 2.30 13.21 -7.61
C VAL A 193 2.86 12.27 -6.55
N LEU A 194 4.02 11.67 -6.80
CA LEU A 194 4.65 10.71 -5.89
C LEU A 194 5.10 11.36 -4.58
N GLU A 195 5.61 12.60 -4.62
CA GLU A 195 5.97 13.37 -3.42
C GLU A 195 4.76 13.67 -2.53
N ARG A 196 3.59 13.92 -3.14
CA ARG A 196 2.36 14.11 -2.38
C ARG A 196 1.93 12.80 -1.72
N ILE A 197 1.88 11.70 -2.47
CA ILE A 197 1.56 10.37 -1.96
C ILE A 197 2.51 10.03 -0.80
N TYR A 198 3.81 10.13 -1.01
CA TYR A 198 4.81 9.80 0.01
C TYR A 198 4.62 10.55 1.34
N ARG A 199 4.29 11.84 1.29
CA ARG A 199 4.03 12.62 2.52
C ARG A 199 2.79 12.13 3.27
N ASP A 200 1.75 11.79 2.53
CA ASP A 200 0.50 11.31 3.13
C ASP A 200 0.68 9.88 3.68
N GLU A 201 1.49 9.02 3.01
CA GLU A 201 1.81 7.65 3.44
C GLU A 201 2.50 7.59 4.82
N VAL A 202 3.40 8.52 5.14
CA VAL A 202 4.00 8.59 6.48
C VAL A 202 2.90 8.71 7.55
N ARG A 203 1.87 9.50 7.28
CA ARG A 203 0.73 9.67 8.19
C ARG A 203 -0.17 8.43 8.21
N HIS A 204 -0.42 7.77 7.07
CA HIS A 204 -1.23 6.56 7.00
C HIS A 204 -0.61 5.43 7.82
N VAL A 205 0.69 5.21 7.65
CA VAL A 205 1.44 4.23 8.47
C VAL A 205 1.42 4.63 9.95
N SER A 206 1.57 5.91 10.27
CA SER A 206 1.50 6.40 11.67
C SER A 206 0.14 6.13 12.31
N ILE A 207 -0.96 6.30 11.58
CA ILE A 207 -2.31 5.93 12.04
C ILE A 207 -2.38 4.42 12.32
N GLY A 208 -1.84 3.60 11.42
CA GLY A 208 -1.79 2.15 11.60
C GLY A 208 -1.03 1.74 12.86
N VAL A 209 0.17 2.31 13.06
CA VAL A 209 1.01 2.06 14.25
C VAL A 209 0.31 2.52 15.54
N TYR A 210 -0.27 3.72 15.53
CA TYR A 210 -0.99 4.25 16.68
C TYR A 210 -2.12 3.32 17.12
N TRP A 211 -2.99 2.90 16.20
CA TRP A 211 -4.11 2.02 16.53
C TRP A 211 -3.68 0.60 16.87
N PHE A 212 -2.62 0.11 16.27
CA PHE A 212 -2.04 -1.17 16.66
C PHE A 212 -1.58 -1.15 18.11
N ARG A 213 -0.79 -0.14 18.52
CA ARG A 213 -0.33 0.03 19.89
C ARG A 213 -1.47 0.25 20.87
N TYR A 214 -2.47 1.06 20.48
CA TYR A 214 -3.66 1.30 21.29
C TYR A 214 -4.37 -0.01 21.66
N PHE A 215 -4.65 -0.86 20.68
CA PHE A 215 -5.34 -2.12 20.91
C PHE A 215 -4.45 -3.20 21.56
N CYS A 216 -3.14 -3.18 21.35
CA CYS A 216 -2.21 -3.99 22.13
C CYS A 216 -2.24 -3.62 23.61
N ALA A 217 -2.22 -2.33 23.92
CA ALA A 217 -2.30 -1.84 25.30
C ALA A 217 -3.61 -2.24 26.01
N GLU A 218 -4.77 -2.13 25.31
CA GLU A 218 -6.06 -2.61 25.82
C GLU A 218 -6.04 -4.10 26.19
N GLN A 219 -5.33 -4.91 25.41
CA GLN A 219 -5.24 -6.37 25.60
C GLN A 219 -4.00 -6.79 26.42
N ARG A 220 -3.18 -5.83 26.85
CA ARG A 220 -1.94 -6.05 27.61
C ARG A 220 -0.90 -6.90 26.86
N PHE A 221 -0.85 -6.75 25.54
CA PHE A 221 0.19 -7.34 24.72
C PHE A 221 1.40 -6.42 24.64
N ASP A 222 2.61 -7.00 24.56
CA ASP A 222 3.80 -6.30 24.11
C ASP A 222 3.67 -6.05 22.60
N ASP A 223 3.68 -4.80 22.19
CA ASP A 223 3.35 -4.39 20.84
C ASP A 223 4.38 -4.91 19.81
N VAL A 224 5.67 -4.92 20.14
CA VAL A 224 6.72 -5.36 19.21
C VAL A 224 6.66 -6.87 19.00
N SER A 225 6.69 -7.66 20.05
CA SER A 225 6.67 -9.13 19.94
C SER A 225 5.34 -9.65 19.36
N HIS A 226 4.23 -8.98 19.71
CA HIS A 226 2.92 -9.35 19.18
C HIS A 226 2.83 -9.05 17.67
N TRP A 227 3.33 -7.87 17.23
CA TRP A 227 3.41 -7.55 15.81
C TRP A 227 4.23 -8.57 15.03
N GLN A 228 5.42 -8.93 15.52
CA GLN A 228 6.28 -9.94 14.88
C GLN A 228 5.58 -11.29 14.75
N THR A 229 4.83 -11.69 15.78
CA THR A 229 4.03 -12.91 15.77
C THR A 229 2.93 -12.86 14.71
N LEU A 230 2.18 -11.76 14.65
CA LEU A 230 1.09 -11.59 13.68
C LEU A 230 1.61 -11.53 12.24
N VAL A 231 2.70 -10.80 12.01
CA VAL A 231 3.34 -10.76 10.69
C VAL A 231 3.82 -12.14 10.28
N GLY A 232 4.48 -12.88 11.16
CA GLY A 232 4.91 -14.25 10.90
C GLY A 232 3.77 -15.21 10.56
N ARG A 233 2.58 -14.99 11.12
CA ARG A 233 1.38 -15.82 10.90
C ARG A 233 0.62 -15.44 9.63
N HIS A 234 0.42 -14.16 9.38
CA HIS A 234 -0.54 -13.66 8.38
C HIS A 234 0.10 -13.03 7.14
N PHE A 235 1.38 -12.72 7.16
CA PHE A 235 2.05 -12.17 5.99
C PHE A 235 2.85 -13.25 5.26
N ARG A 236 2.37 -13.67 4.09
CA ARG A 236 3.01 -14.72 3.27
C ARG A 236 4.27 -14.28 2.53
N GLY A 237 4.61 -12.99 2.60
CA GLY A 237 5.82 -12.43 2.01
C GLY A 237 7.01 -12.42 2.97
N THR A 238 8.03 -11.67 2.61
CA THR A 238 9.18 -11.37 3.46
C THR A 238 9.41 -9.88 3.53
N LEU A 239 9.80 -9.37 4.70
CA LEU A 239 10.24 -7.99 4.85
C LEU A 239 11.62 -7.83 4.21
N LYS A 240 11.69 -7.09 3.11
CA LYS A 240 12.91 -6.99 2.29
C LYS A 240 13.57 -5.63 2.45
N PRO A 241 14.83 -5.55 2.90
CA PRO A 241 15.60 -4.32 2.88
C PRO A 241 15.87 -3.87 1.41
N PRO A 242 16.30 -2.62 1.17
CA PRO A 242 16.59 -1.62 2.19
C PRO A 242 15.30 -1.01 2.78
N PHE A 243 15.38 -0.61 4.06
CA PHE A 243 14.33 0.13 4.74
C PHE A 243 14.69 1.61 4.80
N ASN A 244 13.68 2.45 4.75
CA ASN A 244 13.81 3.88 5.02
C ASN A 244 13.56 4.12 6.52
N ASP A 245 14.59 3.82 7.34
CA ASP A 245 14.48 3.86 8.79
C ASP A 245 13.94 5.22 9.27
N SER A 246 14.41 6.34 8.70
CA SER A 246 13.97 7.68 9.11
C SER A 246 12.47 7.92 8.87
N ALA A 247 11.92 7.49 7.72
CA ALA A 247 10.49 7.64 7.45
C ALA A 247 9.64 6.68 8.29
N ARG A 248 10.14 5.47 8.52
CA ARG A 248 9.49 4.49 9.39
C ARG A 248 9.45 4.98 10.83
N ASP A 249 10.55 5.54 11.34
CA ASP A 249 10.63 6.13 12.69
C ASP A 249 9.69 7.34 12.81
N ALA A 250 9.62 8.20 11.79
CA ALA A 250 8.68 9.32 11.75
C ALA A 250 7.21 8.86 11.79
N ALA A 251 6.91 7.68 11.25
CA ALA A 251 5.60 7.02 11.36
C ALA A 251 5.42 6.24 12.67
N GLY A 252 6.40 6.19 13.56
CA GLY A 252 6.37 5.42 14.81
C GLY A 252 6.64 3.92 14.63
N LEU A 253 6.93 3.46 13.42
CA LEU A 253 7.31 2.08 13.10
C LEU A 253 8.82 1.91 13.28
N THR A 254 9.28 1.87 14.54
CA THR A 254 10.69 1.82 14.89
C THR A 254 11.35 0.51 14.44
N LYS A 255 12.67 0.53 14.33
CA LYS A 255 13.48 -0.62 13.87
C LYS A 255 13.27 -1.89 14.69
N GLU A 256 12.88 -1.76 15.94
CA GLU A 256 12.57 -2.87 16.84
C GLU A 256 11.47 -3.79 16.28
N PHE A 257 10.47 -3.22 15.60
CA PHE A 257 9.41 -4.01 15.00
C PHE A 257 9.94 -4.97 13.93
N TYR A 258 10.73 -4.48 12.97
CA TYR A 258 11.00 -5.22 11.73
C TYR A 258 12.40 -5.80 11.59
N ALA A 259 13.40 -5.35 12.36
CA ALA A 259 14.79 -5.78 12.14
C ALA A 259 14.99 -7.28 12.38
N ALA A 260 14.35 -7.83 13.43
CA ALA A 260 14.52 -9.23 13.81
C ALA A 260 13.91 -10.23 12.81
N ILE A 261 12.88 -9.81 12.08
CA ILE A 261 12.15 -10.68 11.13
C ILE A 261 12.37 -10.30 9.67
N ALA A 262 13.27 -9.33 9.41
CA ALA A 262 13.64 -8.94 8.05
C ALA A 262 14.47 -10.03 7.37
N ALA A 263 14.26 -10.20 6.06
CA ALA A 263 15.17 -11.02 5.26
C ALA A 263 16.60 -10.48 5.34
N PRO A 264 17.62 -11.35 5.35
CA PRO A 264 19.00 -10.88 5.27
C PRO A 264 19.19 -10.04 4.00
N PRO A 265 20.04 -9.00 4.04
CA PRO A 265 20.32 -8.19 2.86
C PRO A 265 20.84 -9.09 1.74
N ALA A 266 20.37 -8.85 0.50
CA ALA A 266 20.85 -9.59 -0.65
C ALA A 266 22.37 -9.38 -0.76
N ILE A 267 23.15 -10.45 -0.66
CA ILE A 267 24.59 -10.41 -0.89
C ILE A 267 24.79 -10.11 -2.38
N LEU A 268 25.18 -8.89 -2.69
CA LEU A 268 25.65 -8.54 -4.03
C LEU A 268 26.93 -9.31 -4.27
N HIS A 269 26.85 -10.45 -4.94
CA HIS A 269 28.02 -11.10 -5.51
C HIS A 269 28.60 -10.14 -6.57
N ASN A 270 29.61 -9.37 -6.17
CA ASN A 270 30.48 -8.68 -7.11
C ASN A 270 31.18 -9.76 -7.96
N HIS A 271 30.67 -9.99 -9.15
CA HIS A 271 31.45 -10.62 -10.21
C HIS A 271 32.57 -9.67 -10.64
N ALA A 272 33.55 -9.49 -9.78
CA ALA A 272 34.84 -8.92 -10.16
C ALA A 272 35.50 -9.95 -11.06
N SER A 273 35.57 -9.59 -12.32
CA SER A 273 36.23 -10.27 -13.43
C SER A 273 37.55 -10.91 -13.05
N ARG A 274 37.61 -12.22 -13.09
CA ARG A 274 38.86 -12.92 -13.38
C ARG A 274 39.16 -12.78 -14.90
N ARG A 275 39.70 -11.69 -15.33
CA ARG A 275 40.53 -11.62 -16.55
C ARG A 275 41.99 -11.73 -16.13
N GLY A 276 42.43 -12.95 -15.87
CA GLY A 276 43.85 -13.28 -15.80
C GLY A 276 44.28 -13.68 -17.21
N GLY A 277 45.07 -12.80 -17.85
CA GLY A 277 45.70 -13.13 -19.10
C GLY A 277 46.76 -14.22 -18.90
N GLN A 278 46.68 -15.28 -19.68
CA GLN A 278 47.82 -16.16 -19.93
C GLN A 278 48.52 -15.65 -21.18
N PHE A 279 49.69 -15.00 -20.96
CA PHE A 279 50.71 -14.86 -22.00
C PHE A 279 51.42 -16.20 -22.08
N SER A 280 51.28 -16.88 -23.20
CA SER A 280 52.13 -18.01 -23.56
C SER A 280 53.35 -17.48 -24.33
N GLU A 281 54.49 -17.53 -23.72
CA GLU A 281 55.78 -17.43 -24.43
C GLU A 281 56.02 -18.73 -25.21
N THR A 282 56.04 -18.60 -26.53
CA THR A 282 56.64 -19.59 -27.44
C THR A 282 58.08 -19.24 -27.63
N ARG A 283 58.99 -20.06 -27.08
CA ARG A 283 60.41 -20.10 -27.47
C ARG A 283 60.57 -21.09 -28.60
N GLN A 284 61.28 -20.61 -29.63
CA GLN A 284 61.81 -21.35 -30.76
C GLN A 284 62.94 -22.31 -30.27
N GLY A 285 62.98 -23.46 -30.93
CA GLY A 285 64.06 -24.40 -31.02
C GLY A 285 63.86 -25.20 -32.29
#